data_3550dd44864f2f3112cadc8a65b78aa6
#
_entry.id   3550dd44864f2f3112cadc8a65b78aa6
#
_cell.length_a   1.000
_cell.length_b   1.000
_cell.length_c   1.000
_cell.angle_alpha   90.00
_cell.angle_beta   90.00
_cell.angle_gamma   90.00
#
_symmetry.space_group_name_H-M   'P 1'
#
loop_
_entity.id
_entity.type
_entity.pdbx_description
1 polymer ?
#
loop_
_entity_poly.entity_id
_entity_poly.type
_entity_poly.pdbx_seq_one_letter_code
_entity_poly.pdbx_strand_id
1 'polypeptide(L)'
;MKPDFVSKNKIFYTLSISLMVLTVIFTFLFGLNLDIQFKGGSIISYSYSGELNTDDVQAVAENTLGEQVAVQGKTDVATGNSAIDISLGAERGLSLDEIDGLTAALQEAYPDNSISMTDSNNVDPTIGREFFAKCMVAVAFAVVLMIIFIAFRFRKIGGLSAGVMCMLALLHDMIMVYATFVVCRFPINENFIVAILTILGYSINNTIVVYDRIRENKRLSGSKMSIRELVNLS
;
A
#
# COMPACT_ATOMS: atom_id res chain seq x y z
N MET A 1 -7.66 16.07 34.22
CA MET A 1 -7.22 14.68 34.43
C MET A 1 -6.14 14.38 33.37
N LYS A 2 -4.92 14.04 33.81
CA LYS A 2 -3.88 13.60 32.87
C LYS A 2 -4.24 12.20 32.37
N PRO A 3 -4.21 11.92 31.06
CA PRO A 3 -4.53 10.59 30.56
C PRO A 3 -3.46 9.59 31.01
N ASP A 4 -3.89 8.46 31.59
CA ASP A 4 -3.00 7.37 31.98
C ASP A 4 -2.92 6.33 30.85
N PHE A 5 -2.01 6.54 29.93
CA PHE A 5 -1.79 5.67 28.78
C PHE A 5 -1.24 4.30 29.17
N VAL A 6 -0.36 4.27 30.20
CA VAL A 6 0.30 3.03 30.65
C VAL A 6 -0.68 2.06 31.27
N SER A 7 -1.75 2.52 31.95
CA SER A 7 -2.77 1.63 32.52
C SER A 7 -3.68 1.01 31.44
N LYS A 8 -3.81 1.66 30.29
CA LYS A 8 -4.65 1.22 29.18
C LYS A 8 -3.90 0.42 28.13
N ASN A 9 -2.64 0.05 28.38
CA ASN A 9 -1.79 -0.66 27.41
C ASN A 9 -2.43 -1.95 26.87
N LYS A 10 -3.15 -2.71 27.71
CA LYS A 10 -3.85 -3.93 27.31
C LYS A 10 -4.88 -3.68 26.20
N ILE A 11 -5.59 -2.55 26.26
CA ILE A 11 -6.59 -2.20 25.22
C ILE A 11 -5.90 -1.96 23.90
N PHE A 12 -4.80 -1.19 23.90
CA PHE A 12 -4.04 -0.90 22.70
C PHE A 12 -3.40 -2.16 22.08
N TYR A 13 -2.81 -3.04 22.90
CA TYR A 13 -2.27 -4.31 22.41
C TYR A 13 -3.35 -5.22 21.84
N THR A 14 -4.50 -5.35 22.52
CA THR A 14 -5.61 -6.16 22.05
C THR A 14 -6.12 -5.63 20.70
N LEU A 15 -6.30 -4.31 20.58
CA LEU A 15 -6.74 -3.69 19.32
C LEU A 15 -5.74 -3.93 18.18
N SER A 16 -4.45 -3.68 18.42
CA SER A 16 -3.39 -3.90 17.41
C SER A 16 -3.33 -5.36 16.97
N ILE A 17 -3.31 -6.30 17.91
CA ILE A 17 -3.26 -7.73 17.59
C ILE A 17 -4.51 -8.15 16.83
N SER A 18 -5.71 -7.66 17.22
CA SER A 18 -6.96 -7.96 16.51
C SER A 18 -6.91 -7.46 15.07
N LEU A 19 -6.41 -6.26 14.83
CA LEU A 19 -6.24 -5.70 13.49
C LEU A 19 -5.24 -6.52 12.65
N MET A 20 -4.12 -6.94 13.25
CA MET A 20 -3.14 -7.80 12.56
C MET A 20 -3.75 -9.16 12.18
N VAL A 21 -4.51 -9.78 13.08
CA VAL A 21 -5.22 -11.05 12.80
C VAL A 21 -6.26 -10.86 11.69
N LEU A 22 -7.04 -9.78 11.74
CA LEU A 22 -7.98 -9.43 10.68
C LEU A 22 -7.27 -9.23 9.33
N THR A 23 -6.12 -8.59 9.31
CA THR A 23 -5.32 -8.43 8.10
C THR A 23 -4.94 -9.77 7.48
N VAL A 24 -4.49 -10.71 8.30
CA VAL A 24 -4.16 -12.06 7.84
C VAL A 24 -5.40 -12.75 7.27
N ILE A 25 -6.54 -12.70 7.97
CA ILE A 25 -7.80 -13.28 7.50
C ILE A 25 -8.21 -12.65 6.15
N PHE A 26 -8.19 -11.33 6.04
CA PHE A 26 -8.54 -10.64 4.79
C PHE A 26 -7.58 -10.96 3.65
N THR A 27 -6.29 -11.13 3.93
CA THR A 27 -5.31 -11.56 2.92
C THR A 27 -5.67 -12.94 2.37
N PHE A 28 -6.10 -13.89 3.22
CA PHE A 28 -6.52 -15.22 2.77
C PHE A 28 -7.86 -15.20 2.04
N LEU A 29 -8.81 -14.35 2.46
CA LEU A 29 -10.12 -14.26 1.83
C LEU A 29 -10.11 -13.55 0.48
N PHE A 30 -9.37 -12.46 0.38
CA PHE A 30 -9.37 -11.59 -0.80
C PHE A 30 -8.16 -11.78 -1.71
N GLY A 31 -7.13 -12.47 -1.25
CA GLY A 31 -5.86 -12.60 -1.96
C GLY A 31 -5.09 -11.27 -2.04
N LEU A 32 -3.95 -11.33 -2.74
CA LEU A 32 -3.10 -10.16 -3.03
C LEU A 32 -3.46 -9.60 -4.40
N ASN A 33 -3.83 -8.33 -4.45
CA ASN A 33 -4.03 -7.61 -5.70
C ASN A 33 -2.72 -6.96 -6.13
N LEU A 34 -1.87 -7.70 -6.87
CA LEU A 34 -0.63 -7.16 -7.44
C LEU A 34 -0.96 -6.39 -8.71
N ASP A 35 -0.39 -5.18 -8.83
CA ASP A 35 -0.47 -4.36 -10.04
C ASP A 35 0.30 -4.98 -11.20
N ILE A 36 -0.07 -4.63 -12.44
CA ILE A 36 0.65 -5.06 -13.65
C ILE A 36 2.11 -4.61 -13.65
N GLN A 37 2.45 -3.52 -12.96
CA GLN A 37 3.82 -3.07 -12.80
C GLN A 37 4.72 -4.14 -12.16
N PHE A 38 4.15 -5.03 -11.35
CA PHE A 38 4.88 -6.09 -10.64
C PHE A 38 4.67 -7.48 -11.22
N LYS A 39 3.46 -7.78 -11.72
CA LYS A 39 3.15 -9.10 -12.28
C LYS A 39 3.29 -9.17 -13.80
N GLY A 40 3.33 -8.03 -14.48
CA GLY A 40 3.16 -7.92 -15.92
C GLY A 40 1.69 -7.89 -16.32
N GLY A 41 1.43 -7.55 -17.56
CA GLY A 41 0.10 -7.45 -18.15
C GLY A 41 -0.11 -6.12 -18.86
N SER A 42 -1.37 -5.86 -19.24
CA SER A 42 -1.76 -4.63 -19.93
C SER A 42 -2.90 -3.94 -19.19
N ILE A 43 -2.86 -2.61 -19.11
CA ILE A 43 -4.00 -1.77 -18.73
C ILE A 43 -4.26 -0.81 -19.88
N ILE A 44 -5.50 -0.80 -20.37
CA ILE A 44 -5.95 0.16 -21.35
C ILE A 44 -7.04 1.01 -20.70
N SER A 45 -6.85 2.32 -20.75
CA SER A 45 -7.80 3.30 -20.23
C SER A 45 -8.62 3.89 -21.37
N TYR A 46 -9.93 3.88 -21.19
CA TYR A 46 -10.87 4.50 -22.12
C TYR A 46 -11.67 5.58 -21.41
N SER A 47 -11.82 6.75 -22.01
CA SER A 47 -12.81 7.73 -21.62
C SER A 47 -14.13 7.46 -22.35
N TYR A 48 -15.25 7.74 -21.69
CA TYR A 48 -16.57 7.57 -22.25
C TYR A 48 -17.54 8.63 -21.73
N SER A 49 -18.67 8.80 -22.43
CA SER A 49 -19.76 9.70 -22.05
C SER A 49 -21.01 8.88 -21.70
N GLY A 50 -21.82 9.38 -20.76
CA GLY A 50 -23.05 8.72 -20.34
C GLY A 50 -22.85 7.64 -19.29
N GLU A 51 -23.79 6.71 -19.19
CA GLU A 51 -23.73 5.58 -18.28
C GLU A 51 -23.21 4.33 -19.02
N LEU A 52 -22.36 3.58 -18.36
CA LEU A 52 -21.73 2.37 -18.91
C LEU A 52 -21.64 1.32 -17.78
N ASN A 53 -22.16 0.12 -18.03
CA ASN A 53 -22.06 -0.97 -17.07
C ASN A 53 -20.72 -1.69 -17.25
N THR A 54 -19.93 -1.76 -16.20
CA THR A 54 -18.61 -2.41 -16.20
C THR A 54 -18.68 -3.90 -16.50
N ASP A 55 -19.75 -4.58 -16.08
CA ASP A 55 -19.90 -6.04 -16.30
C ASP A 55 -20.15 -6.34 -17.78
N ASP A 56 -20.95 -5.50 -18.46
CA ASP A 56 -21.21 -5.64 -19.90
C ASP A 56 -19.95 -5.34 -20.72
N VAL A 57 -19.20 -4.32 -20.36
CA VAL A 57 -17.89 -3.99 -20.96
C VAL A 57 -16.90 -5.13 -20.80
N GLN A 58 -16.89 -5.75 -19.60
CA GLN A 58 -16.05 -6.90 -19.32
C GLN A 58 -16.36 -8.06 -20.28
N ALA A 59 -17.65 -8.35 -20.49
CA ALA A 59 -18.07 -9.42 -21.38
C ALA A 59 -17.65 -9.16 -22.84
N VAL A 60 -17.76 -7.93 -23.32
CA VAL A 60 -17.30 -7.55 -24.67
C VAL A 60 -15.78 -7.70 -24.80
N ALA A 61 -15.03 -7.24 -23.80
CA ALA A 61 -13.58 -7.32 -23.82
C ALA A 61 -13.07 -8.77 -23.73
N GLU A 62 -13.65 -9.62 -22.89
CA GLU A 62 -13.32 -11.04 -22.80
C GLU A 62 -13.62 -11.79 -24.10
N ASN A 63 -14.75 -11.49 -24.75
CA ASN A 63 -15.10 -12.09 -26.03
C ASN A 63 -14.13 -11.68 -27.15
N THR A 64 -13.65 -10.43 -27.11
CA THR A 64 -12.74 -9.91 -28.15
C THR A 64 -11.32 -10.42 -27.99
N LEU A 65 -10.83 -10.47 -26.74
CA LEU A 65 -9.45 -10.85 -26.43
C LEU A 65 -9.27 -12.36 -26.24
N GLY A 66 -10.37 -13.10 -25.95
CA GLY A 66 -10.31 -14.53 -25.62
C GLY A 66 -9.70 -14.85 -24.27
N GLU A 67 -9.50 -13.87 -23.42
CA GLU A 67 -8.86 -13.99 -22.10
C GLU A 67 -9.68 -13.24 -21.04
N GLN A 68 -9.53 -13.63 -19.75
CA GLN A 68 -10.20 -12.95 -18.66
C GLN A 68 -9.60 -11.58 -18.43
N VAL A 69 -10.47 -10.58 -18.33
CA VAL A 69 -10.09 -9.20 -18.03
C VAL A 69 -10.79 -8.70 -16.78
N ALA A 70 -10.21 -7.70 -16.11
CA ALA A 70 -10.87 -6.98 -15.05
C ALA A 70 -11.17 -5.56 -15.53
N VAL A 71 -12.43 -5.13 -15.37
CA VAL A 71 -12.87 -3.78 -15.74
C VAL A 71 -13.14 -2.97 -14.49
N GLN A 72 -12.56 -1.78 -14.39
CA GLN A 72 -12.76 -0.87 -13.28
C GLN A 72 -13.18 0.51 -13.80
N GLY A 73 -14.36 0.96 -13.33
CA GLY A 73 -14.80 2.34 -13.56
C GLY A 73 -14.01 3.31 -12.69
N LYS A 74 -13.61 4.43 -13.26
CA LYS A 74 -12.99 5.55 -12.55
C LYS A 74 -13.55 6.88 -13.05
N THR A 75 -13.42 7.92 -12.23
CA THR A 75 -13.68 9.29 -12.65
C THR A 75 -12.35 10.02 -12.70
N ASP A 76 -12.04 10.63 -13.84
CA ASP A 76 -10.86 11.49 -13.96
C ASP A 76 -11.08 12.75 -13.11
N VAL A 77 -10.28 12.88 -12.08
CA VAL A 77 -10.39 14.00 -11.11
C VAL A 77 -10.05 15.35 -11.75
N ALA A 78 -9.26 15.36 -12.82
CA ALA A 78 -8.83 16.57 -13.49
C ALA A 78 -9.90 17.11 -14.46
N THR A 79 -10.56 16.20 -15.19
CA THR A 79 -11.54 16.56 -16.22
C THR A 79 -13.00 16.33 -15.77
N GLY A 80 -13.23 15.55 -14.72
CA GLY A 80 -14.55 15.12 -14.26
C GLY A 80 -15.20 14.08 -15.19
N ASN A 81 -14.48 13.61 -16.20
CA ASN A 81 -15.00 12.65 -17.16
C ASN A 81 -14.99 11.22 -16.58
N SER A 82 -15.98 10.44 -16.98
CA SER A 82 -16.01 9.02 -16.66
C SER A 82 -14.99 8.27 -17.53
N ALA A 83 -14.27 7.35 -16.89
CA ALA A 83 -13.30 6.50 -17.57
C ALA A 83 -13.39 5.05 -17.08
N ILE A 84 -12.93 4.12 -17.88
CA ILE A 84 -12.78 2.71 -17.50
C ILE A 84 -11.35 2.26 -17.77
N ASP A 85 -10.84 1.43 -16.88
CA ASP A 85 -9.60 0.70 -17.04
C ASP A 85 -9.92 -0.77 -17.32
N ILE A 86 -9.44 -1.29 -18.44
CA ILE A 86 -9.49 -2.69 -18.78
C ILE A 86 -8.12 -3.28 -18.51
N SER A 87 -8.04 -4.18 -17.54
CA SER A 87 -6.79 -4.80 -17.11
C SER A 87 -6.74 -6.26 -17.53
N LEU A 88 -5.71 -6.62 -18.25
CA LEU A 88 -5.39 -7.99 -18.63
C LEU A 88 -4.16 -8.45 -17.83
N GLY A 89 -4.34 -9.48 -17.02
CA GLY A 89 -3.26 -10.09 -16.23
C GLY A 89 -2.60 -11.26 -16.98
N ALA A 90 -2.30 -11.08 -18.25
CA ALA A 90 -1.74 -12.13 -19.08
C ALA A 90 -0.22 -12.29 -18.90
N GLU A 91 0.28 -13.48 -19.26
CA GLU A 91 1.73 -13.75 -19.32
C GLU A 91 2.43 -12.96 -20.45
N ARG A 92 1.67 -12.25 -21.26
CA ARG A 92 2.14 -11.39 -22.36
C ARG A 92 1.40 -10.06 -22.37
N GLY A 93 2.01 -9.04 -22.94
CA GLY A 93 1.35 -7.79 -23.24
C GLY A 93 0.42 -7.90 -24.47
N LEU A 94 -0.53 -6.99 -24.60
CA LEU A 94 -1.37 -6.85 -25.78
C LEU A 94 -0.57 -6.24 -26.94
N SER A 95 -0.76 -6.78 -28.13
CA SER A 95 -0.26 -6.18 -29.36
C SER A 95 -1.11 -4.97 -29.79
N LEU A 96 -0.58 -4.14 -30.67
CA LEU A 96 -1.32 -3.00 -31.22
C LEU A 96 -2.60 -3.44 -31.92
N ASP A 97 -2.56 -4.54 -32.69
CA ASP A 97 -3.72 -5.07 -33.42
C ASP A 97 -4.83 -5.53 -32.45
N GLU A 98 -4.47 -6.10 -31.31
CA GLU A 98 -5.42 -6.50 -30.24
C GLU A 98 -6.04 -5.28 -29.54
N ILE A 99 -5.25 -4.24 -29.32
CA ILE A 99 -5.74 -2.98 -28.73
C ILE A 99 -6.69 -2.28 -29.70
N ASP A 100 -6.35 -2.22 -30.97
CA ASP A 100 -7.20 -1.64 -32.00
C ASP A 100 -8.50 -2.44 -32.19
N GLY A 101 -8.40 -3.77 -32.17
CA GLY A 101 -9.55 -4.67 -32.22
C GLY A 101 -10.48 -4.48 -31.03
N LEU A 102 -9.94 -4.39 -29.81
CA LEU A 102 -10.72 -4.11 -28.60
C LEU A 102 -11.41 -2.74 -28.68
N THR A 103 -10.68 -1.73 -29.12
CA THR A 103 -11.21 -0.37 -29.26
C THR A 103 -12.38 -0.35 -30.25
N ALA A 104 -12.23 -1.01 -31.40
CA ALA A 104 -13.30 -1.11 -32.40
C ALA A 104 -14.52 -1.87 -31.87
N ALA A 105 -14.32 -2.98 -31.15
CA ALA A 105 -15.40 -3.77 -30.59
C ALA A 105 -16.18 -2.97 -29.53
N LEU A 106 -15.50 -2.19 -28.68
CA LEU A 106 -16.15 -1.33 -27.70
C LEU A 106 -16.93 -0.18 -28.36
N GLN A 107 -16.39 0.43 -29.41
CA GLN A 107 -17.08 1.50 -30.15
C GLN A 107 -18.31 0.96 -30.89
N GLU A 108 -18.26 -0.26 -31.41
CA GLU A 108 -19.39 -0.93 -32.08
C GLU A 108 -20.48 -1.31 -31.07
N ALA A 109 -20.08 -1.83 -29.89
CA ALA A 109 -21.02 -2.21 -28.85
C ALA A 109 -21.71 -1.00 -28.19
N TYR A 110 -21.02 0.14 -28.12
CA TYR A 110 -21.47 1.34 -27.41
C TYR A 110 -21.34 2.62 -28.25
N PRO A 111 -22.06 2.72 -29.38
CA PRO A 111 -21.92 3.86 -30.33
C PRO A 111 -22.28 5.21 -29.71
N ASP A 112 -23.20 5.24 -28.76
CA ASP A 112 -23.67 6.46 -28.12
C ASP A 112 -22.73 7.00 -27.01
N ASN A 113 -21.79 6.18 -26.54
CA ASN A 113 -20.94 6.51 -25.42
C ASN A 113 -19.62 7.20 -25.79
N SER A 114 -19.37 7.45 -27.08
CA SER A 114 -18.16 8.13 -27.57
C SER A 114 -16.86 7.59 -26.95
N ILE A 115 -16.71 6.28 -26.90
CA ILE A 115 -15.56 5.63 -26.29
C ILE A 115 -14.28 5.97 -27.05
N SER A 116 -13.28 6.47 -26.34
CA SER A 116 -11.96 6.78 -26.89
C SER A 116 -10.84 6.31 -25.95
N MET A 117 -9.83 5.67 -26.53
CA MET A 117 -8.63 5.27 -25.77
C MET A 117 -7.88 6.52 -25.31
N THR A 118 -7.59 6.58 -24.01
CA THR A 118 -6.87 7.69 -23.39
C THR A 118 -5.43 7.32 -23.05
N ASP A 119 -5.20 6.08 -22.63
CA ASP A 119 -3.88 5.58 -22.24
C ASP A 119 -3.78 4.07 -22.45
N SER A 120 -2.57 3.59 -22.72
CA SER A 120 -2.28 2.17 -22.85
C SER A 120 -0.94 1.87 -22.21
N ASN A 121 -0.99 1.09 -21.15
CA ASN A 121 0.18 0.68 -20.37
C ASN A 121 0.38 -0.82 -20.52
N ASN A 122 1.52 -1.22 -21.07
CA ASN A 122 1.86 -2.60 -21.36
C ASN A 122 3.19 -2.94 -20.69
N VAL A 123 3.19 -3.88 -19.76
CA VAL A 123 4.37 -4.27 -18.98
C VAL A 123 4.66 -5.75 -19.24
N ASP A 124 5.83 -6.01 -19.81
CA ASP A 124 6.32 -7.38 -19.95
C ASP A 124 6.49 -8.03 -18.56
N PRO A 125 5.99 -9.27 -18.35
CA PRO A 125 6.09 -9.97 -17.08
C PRO A 125 7.51 -10.12 -16.53
N THR A 126 8.51 -10.18 -17.41
CA THR A 126 9.92 -10.25 -17.02
C THR A 126 10.37 -8.94 -16.42
N ILE A 127 9.99 -7.82 -17.06
CA ILE A 127 10.27 -6.45 -16.57
C ILE A 127 9.55 -6.20 -15.25
N GLY A 128 8.28 -6.58 -15.15
CA GLY A 128 7.49 -6.43 -13.92
C GLY A 128 8.11 -7.18 -12.73
N ARG A 129 8.51 -8.44 -12.93
CA ARG A 129 9.18 -9.24 -11.89
C ARG A 129 10.53 -8.66 -11.48
N GLU A 130 11.34 -8.19 -12.44
CA GLU A 130 12.59 -7.51 -12.13
C GLU A 130 12.37 -6.23 -11.34
N PHE A 131 11.37 -5.43 -11.73
CA PHE A 131 11.03 -4.20 -11.02
C PHE A 131 10.59 -4.49 -9.59
N PHE A 132 9.71 -5.48 -9.38
CA PHE A 132 9.31 -5.92 -8.04
C PHE A 132 10.51 -6.37 -7.20
N ALA A 133 11.41 -7.18 -7.77
CA ALA A 133 12.62 -7.62 -7.07
C ALA A 133 13.51 -6.43 -6.65
N LYS A 134 13.70 -5.45 -7.54
CA LYS A 134 14.46 -4.22 -7.24
C LYS A 134 13.79 -3.42 -6.11
N CYS A 135 12.47 -3.30 -6.11
CA CYS A 135 11.71 -2.65 -5.03
C CYS A 135 11.90 -3.39 -3.70
N MET A 136 11.84 -4.73 -3.70
CA MET A 136 12.07 -5.53 -2.48
C MET A 136 13.49 -5.36 -1.94
N VAL A 137 14.49 -5.31 -2.81
CA VAL A 137 15.88 -5.00 -2.42
C VAL A 137 15.99 -3.63 -1.81
N ALA A 138 15.33 -2.61 -2.37
CA ALA A 138 15.32 -1.25 -1.84
C ALA A 138 14.69 -1.18 -0.44
N VAL A 139 13.54 -1.86 -0.24
CA VAL A 139 12.89 -1.97 1.08
C VAL A 139 13.80 -2.70 2.08
N ALA A 140 14.38 -3.83 1.69
CA ALA A 140 15.31 -4.58 2.55
C ALA A 140 16.53 -3.72 2.95
N PHE A 141 17.10 -3.00 2.00
CA PHE A 141 18.21 -2.08 2.26
C PHE A 141 17.80 -0.95 3.22
N ALA A 142 16.64 -0.35 3.04
CA ALA A 142 16.09 0.67 3.94
C ALA A 142 15.91 0.12 5.36
N VAL A 143 15.37 -1.11 5.51
CA VAL A 143 15.22 -1.78 6.80
C VAL A 143 16.59 -2.01 7.47
N VAL A 144 17.60 -2.47 6.73
CA VAL A 144 18.95 -2.67 7.25
C VAL A 144 19.55 -1.34 7.73
N LEU A 145 19.45 -0.28 6.92
CA LEU A 145 19.91 1.06 7.34
C LEU A 145 19.18 1.53 8.60
N MET A 146 17.88 1.26 8.69
CA MET A 146 17.08 1.61 9.86
C MET A 146 17.51 0.85 11.11
N ILE A 147 17.82 -0.45 10.99
CA ILE A 147 18.36 -1.25 12.11
C ILE A 147 19.68 -0.65 12.60
N ILE A 148 20.59 -0.34 11.68
CA ILE A 148 21.88 0.29 12.01
C ILE A 148 21.64 1.62 12.73
N PHE A 149 20.78 2.47 12.18
CA PHE A 149 20.45 3.76 12.77
C PHE A 149 19.87 3.61 14.18
N ILE A 150 18.91 2.69 14.39
CA ILE A 150 18.31 2.39 15.69
C ILE A 150 19.38 1.91 16.68
N ALA A 151 20.27 1.00 16.26
CA ALA A 151 21.35 0.49 17.12
C ALA A 151 22.25 1.62 17.62
N PHE A 152 22.61 2.55 16.77
CA PHE A 152 23.40 3.72 17.17
C PHE A 152 22.62 4.71 18.04
N ARG A 153 21.37 5.00 17.66
CA ARG A 153 20.55 6.02 18.32
C ARG A 153 20.13 5.60 19.72
N PHE A 154 19.69 4.34 19.88
CA PHE A 154 19.17 3.83 21.16
C PHE A 154 20.25 3.39 22.14
N ARG A 155 21.49 3.22 21.68
CA ARG A 155 22.63 2.92 22.57
C ARG A 155 22.76 3.93 23.72
N LYS A 156 22.38 5.20 23.48
CA LYS A 156 22.46 6.30 24.47
C LYS A 156 21.12 6.58 25.17
N ILE A 157 20.01 6.04 24.67
CA ILE A 157 18.66 6.44 25.12
C ILE A 157 18.03 5.39 26.03
N GLY A 158 17.97 4.15 25.65
CA GLY A 158 17.25 3.09 26.38
C GLY A 158 17.86 1.71 26.24
N GLY A 159 19.00 1.60 25.56
CA GLY A 159 19.69 0.33 25.35
C GLY A 159 18.99 -0.59 24.34
N LEU A 160 19.37 -1.85 24.36
CA LEU A 160 18.93 -2.85 23.39
C LEU A 160 17.41 -3.08 23.42
N SER A 161 16.80 -3.09 24.62
CA SER A 161 15.36 -3.34 24.75
C SER A 161 14.50 -2.25 24.11
N ALA A 162 14.90 -0.99 24.23
CA ALA A 162 14.22 0.12 23.56
C ALA A 162 14.35 0.01 22.03
N GLY A 163 15.52 -0.40 21.54
CA GLY A 163 15.74 -0.66 20.12
C GLY A 163 14.83 -1.77 19.58
N VAL A 164 14.74 -2.91 20.28
CA VAL A 164 13.84 -4.01 19.91
C VAL A 164 12.38 -3.59 19.88
N MET A 165 11.92 -2.83 20.90
CA MET A 165 10.54 -2.33 20.92
C MET A 165 10.26 -1.34 19.78
N CYS A 166 11.22 -0.51 19.43
CA CYS A 166 11.13 0.38 18.28
C CYS A 166 10.99 -0.42 16.96
N MET A 167 11.77 -1.49 16.79
CA MET A 167 11.66 -2.37 15.62
C MET A 167 10.30 -3.06 15.54
N LEU A 168 9.75 -3.52 16.67
CA LEU A 168 8.41 -4.12 16.71
C LEU A 168 7.32 -3.09 16.35
N ALA A 169 7.47 -1.85 16.80
CA ALA A 169 6.56 -0.77 16.41
C ALA A 169 6.61 -0.48 14.91
N LEU A 170 7.81 -0.42 14.31
CA LEU A 170 7.97 -0.25 12.87
C LEU A 170 7.35 -1.40 12.07
N LEU A 171 7.57 -2.64 12.50
CA LEU A 171 6.96 -3.81 11.87
C LEU A 171 5.42 -3.75 11.95
N HIS A 172 4.88 -3.37 13.11
CA HIS A 172 3.44 -3.14 13.26
C HIS A 172 2.93 -2.10 12.27
N ASP A 173 3.59 -0.96 12.14
CA ASP A 173 3.17 0.12 11.25
C ASP A 173 3.21 -0.30 9.77
N MET A 174 4.23 -1.06 9.37
CA MET A 174 4.28 -1.66 8.03
C MET A 174 3.10 -2.61 7.76
N ILE A 175 2.75 -3.46 8.76
CA ILE A 175 1.59 -4.35 8.65
C ILE A 175 0.29 -3.54 8.56
N MET A 176 0.17 -2.42 9.26
CA MET A 176 -1.02 -1.56 9.18
C MET A 176 -1.17 -0.88 7.81
N VAL A 177 -0.05 -0.44 7.18
CA VAL A 177 -0.09 0.03 5.79
C VAL A 177 -0.55 -1.07 4.84
N TYR A 178 0.04 -2.27 4.98
CA TYR A 178 -0.37 -3.45 4.21
C TYR A 178 -1.86 -3.79 4.42
N ALA A 179 -2.34 -3.73 5.68
CA ALA A 179 -3.74 -3.94 6.01
C ALA A 179 -4.67 -2.99 5.25
N THR A 180 -4.30 -1.71 5.16
CA THR A 180 -5.08 -0.72 4.43
C THR A 180 -5.21 -1.10 2.95
N PHE A 181 -4.12 -1.50 2.31
CA PHE A 181 -4.14 -1.92 0.90
C PHE A 181 -5.00 -3.17 0.69
N VAL A 182 -4.91 -4.17 1.57
CA VAL A 182 -5.71 -5.40 1.46
C VAL A 182 -7.20 -5.12 1.69
N VAL A 183 -7.56 -4.38 2.74
CA VAL A 183 -8.97 -4.10 3.09
C VAL A 183 -9.64 -3.21 2.05
N CYS A 184 -8.93 -2.16 1.59
CA CYS A 184 -9.44 -1.25 0.56
C CYS A 184 -9.31 -1.81 -0.86
N ARG A 185 -8.76 -3.02 -1.03
CA ARG A 185 -8.54 -3.64 -2.35
C ARG A 185 -7.65 -2.82 -3.27
N PHE A 186 -6.79 -1.95 -2.72
CA PHE A 186 -5.84 -1.19 -3.51
C PHE A 186 -4.80 -2.13 -4.16
N PRO A 187 -4.40 -1.87 -5.40
CA PRO A 187 -3.33 -2.64 -6.03
C PRO A 187 -1.99 -2.37 -5.33
N ILE A 188 -1.24 -3.45 -5.10
CA ILE A 188 0.13 -3.36 -4.59
C ILE A 188 1.03 -2.98 -5.76
N ASN A 189 1.42 -1.73 -5.81
CA ASN A 189 2.25 -1.11 -6.84
C ASN A 189 3.39 -0.29 -6.23
N GLU A 190 4.04 0.55 -7.02
CA GLU A 190 5.10 1.44 -6.54
C GLU A 190 4.65 2.38 -5.40
N ASN A 191 3.38 2.83 -5.42
CA ASN A 191 2.85 3.69 -4.35
C ASN A 191 2.82 2.97 -3.01
N PHE A 192 2.56 1.66 -2.99
CA PHE A 192 2.68 0.84 -1.78
C PHE A 192 4.12 0.86 -1.26
N ILE A 193 5.12 0.70 -2.12
CA ILE A 193 6.53 0.74 -1.74
C ILE A 193 6.90 2.12 -1.17
N VAL A 194 6.46 3.19 -1.83
CA VAL A 194 6.66 4.57 -1.36
C VAL A 194 6.01 4.78 0.00
N ALA A 195 4.79 4.27 0.21
CA ALA A 195 4.10 4.35 1.50
C ALA A 195 4.88 3.64 2.62
N ILE A 196 5.36 2.41 2.37
CA ILE A 196 6.19 1.65 3.32
C ILE A 196 7.46 2.43 3.69
N LEU A 197 8.19 2.95 2.69
CA LEU A 197 9.43 3.70 2.93
C LEU A 197 9.17 5.00 3.70
N THR A 198 8.08 5.67 3.38
CA THR A 198 7.67 6.92 4.06
C THR A 198 7.30 6.66 5.52
N ILE A 199 6.49 5.63 5.78
CA ILE A 199 6.08 5.27 7.15
C ILE A 199 7.28 4.83 7.98
N LEU A 200 8.23 4.08 7.42
CA LEU A 200 9.46 3.72 8.11
C LEU A 200 10.21 4.96 8.61
N GLY A 201 10.36 5.97 7.77
CA GLY A 201 11.05 7.22 8.15
C GLY A 201 10.25 8.07 9.17
N TYR A 202 8.94 8.14 9.00
CA TYR A 202 8.08 8.96 9.85
C TYR A 202 7.87 8.35 11.23
N SER A 203 7.62 7.05 11.30
CA SER A 203 7.36 6.33 12.55
C SER A 203 8.59 6.30 13.45
N ILE A 204 9.80 6.04 12.88
CA ILE A 204 11.03 6.07 13.67
C ILE A 204 11.28 7.45 14.27
N ASN A 205 11.04 8.52 13.51
CA ASN A 205 11.23 9.88 13.99
C ASN A 205 10.32 10.18 15.20
N ASN A 206 9.03 9.81 15.12
CA ASN A 206 8.09 9.98 16.24
C ASN A 206 8.53 9.19 17.46
N THR A 207 8.94 7.94 17.28
CA THR A 207 9.42 7.09 18.37
C THR A 207 10.64 7.69 19.06
N ILE A 208 11.61 8.20 18.29
CA ILE A 208 12.81 8.86 18.83
C ILE A 208 12.44 10.08 19.67
N VAL A 209 11.53 10.93 19.17
CA VAL A 209 11.09 12.14 19.89
C VAL A 209 10.48 11.78 21.25
N VAL A 210 9.62 10.74 21.30
CA VAL A 210 9.04 10.25 22.56
C VAL A 210 10.12 9.76 23.54
N TYR A 211 11.06 8.95 23.06
CA TYR A 211 12.15 8.45 23.91
C TYR A 211 13.09 9.57 24.37
N ASP A 212 13.39 10.54 23.53
CA ASP A 212 14.20 11.71 23.94
C ASP A 212 13.47 12.52 25.02
N ARG A 213 12.15 12.68 24.89
CA ARG A 213 11.35 13.37 25.90
C ARG A 213 11.33 12.62 27.24
N ILE A 214 11.17 11.29 27.19
CA ILE A 214 11.27 10.45 28.39
C ILE A 214 12.64 10.62 29.07
N ARG A 215 13.72 10.62 28.29
CA ARG A 215 15.08 10.81 28.79
C ARG A 215 15.29 12.19 29.41
N GLU A 216 14.79 13.23 28.75
CA GLU A 216 14.83 14.60 29.26
C GLU A 216 14.10 14.72 30.60
N ASN A 217 12.86 14.25 30.66
CA ASN A 217 12.05 14.26 31.88
C ASN A 217 12.70 13.45 33.01
N LYS A 218 13.30 12.30 32.71
CA LYS A 218 14.06 11.50 33.65
C LYS A 218 15.25 12.29 34.28
N ARG A 219 15.94 13.05 33.43
CA ARG A 219 17.08 13.87 33.88
C ARG A 219 16.64 15.05 34.74
N LEU A 220 15.49 15.67 34.40
CA LEU A 220 14.95 16.83 35.13
C LEU A 220 14.30 16.42 36.46
N SER A 221 13.61 15.29 36.50
CA SER A 221 12.88 14.81 37.68
C SER A 221 13.76 14.04 38.68
N GLY A 222 14.97 13.65 38.27
CA GLY A 222 15.84 12.77 39.06
C GLY A 222 15.20 11.43 39.35
N SER A 223 15.55 10.82 40.49
CA SER A 223 15.00 9.50 40.90
C SER A 223 13.61 9.57 41.55
N LYS A 224 12.95 10.71 41.53
CA LYS A 224 11.70 10.95 42.28
C LYS A 224 10.43 10.46 41.62
N MET A 225 10.45 10.21 40.30
CA MET A 225 9.29 9.76 39.52
C MET A 225 9.42 8.30 39.12
N SER A 226 8.29 7.57 39.21
CA SER A 226 8.21 6.22 38.66
C SER A 226 8.28 6.24 37.12
N ILE A 227 8.69 5.12 36.50
CA ILE A 227 8.73 4.99 35.03
C ILE A 227 7.35 5.27 34.43
N ARG A 228 6.28 4.80 35.08
CA ARG A 228 4.90 5.03 34.66
C ARG A 228 4.51 6.50 34.60
N GLU A 229 4.84 7.23 35.66
CA GLU A 229 4.59 8.68 35.72
C GLU A 229 5.41 9.42 34.67
N LEU A 230 6.66 9.00 34.48
CA LEU A 230 7.58 9.58 33.53
C LEU A 230 7.07 9.42 32.07
N VAL A 231 6.59 8.22 31.73
CA VAL A 231 6.03 7.95 30.38
C VAL A 231 4.73 8.73 30.16
N ASN A 232 3.83 8.78 31.17
CA ASN A 232 2.58 9.54 31.06
C ASN A 232 2.79 11.07 31.04
N LEU A 233 3.96 11.56 31.44
CA LEU A 233 4.33 12.99 31.41
C LEU A 233 4.96 13.37 30.06
N SER A 234 5.55 12.40 29.36
CA SER A 234 6.33 12.61 28.12
C SER A 234 5.47 12.54 26.89
#